data_a18f95888bb9f50eedc38f7311fddf2c
#
_entry.id   a18f95888bb9f50eedc38f7311fddf2c
#
_cell.length_a   1.000
_cell.length_b   1.000
_cell.length_c   1.000
_cell.angle_alpha   90.00
_cell.angle_beta   90.00
_cell.angle_gamma   90.00
#
_symmetry.space_group_name_H-M   'P 1'
#
loop_
_entity.id
_entity.type
_entity.pdbx_description
1 polymer ?
#
loop_
_entity_poly.entity_id
_entity_poly.type
_entity_poly.pdbx_seq_one_letter_code
_entity_poly.pdbx_strand_id
1 'polypeptide(L)'
;RWKNQAAGARQLFARAGFNAKSDNENVFKEAKLRLEDLTALLRGESILVPSNIEPQPNQNEQVSNRPPLMWRLERAHDDRLAVWTANAGQFNKNLAGARHEAETVAALAQIIQHPSYTDADSESYIEYAKALQKAALDLRRAVEQKDVAAAGTAAGDMKKACDNCHLDYRGG
;
A
#
# COMPACT_ATOMS: atom_id res chain seq x y z
N ARG A 1 -9.85 18.59 -1.61
CA ARG A 1 -10.68 17.87 -2.61
C ARG A 1 -10.80 16.38 -2.29
N TRP A 2 -9.71 15.69 -2.01
CA TRP A 2 -9.67 14.25 -1.76
C TRP A 2 -10.46 13.78 -0.52
N LYS A 3 -10.45 14.55 0.56
CA LYS A 3 -11.05 14.14 1.85
C LYS A 3 -12.55 13.88 1.73
N ASN A 4 -13.27 14.66 0.93
CA ASN A 4 -14.73 14.55 0.79
C ASN A 4 -15.16 13.38 -0.13
N GLN A 5 -14.22 12.79 -0.88
CA GLN A 5 -14.49 11.68 -1.81
C GLN A 5 -13.82 10.37 -1.37
N ALA A 6 -13.08 10.37 -0.27
CA ALA A 6 -12.34 9.20 0.20
C ALA A 6 -13.24 7.99 0.48
N ALA A 7 -14.42 8.21 1.06
CA ALA A 7 -15.40 7.16 1.30
C ALA A 7 -15.91 6.54 -0.01
N GLY A 8 -16.22 7.38 -0.99
CA GLY A 8 -16.65 6.92 -2.32
C GLY A 8 -15.54 6.14 -3.04
N ALA A 9 -14.30 6.64 -3.01
CA ALA A 9 -13.15 5.95 -3.57
C ALA A 9 -12.97 4.56 -2.96
N ARG A 10 -13.03 4.45 -1.63
CA ARG A 10 -12.92 3.17 -0.92
C ARG A 10 -13.98 2.16 -1.38
N GLN A 11 -15.23 2.59 -1.54
CA GLN A 11 -16.30 1.72 -2.00
C GLN A 11 -16.10 1.26 -3.45
N LEU A 12 -15.65 2.16 -4.32
CA LEU A 12 -15.35 1.80 -5.70
C LEU A 12 -14.21 0.76 -5.77
N PHE A 13 -13.16 0.92 -4.96
CA PHE A 13 -12.10 -0.09 -4.85
C PHE A 13 -12.62 -1.42 -4.33
N ALA A 14 -13.45 -1.41 -3.28
CA ALA A 14 -14.03 -2.63 -2.72
C ALA A 14 -14.91 -3.36 -3.74
N ARG A 15 -15.77 -2.64 -4.46
CA ARG A 15 -16.62 -3.21 -5.52
C ARG A 15 -15.81 -3.73 -6.71
N ALA A 16 -14.82 -2.98 -7.17
CA ALA A 16 -13.94 -3.44 -8.23
C ALA A 16 -13.19 -4.73 -7.84
N GLY A 17 -12.65 -4.78 -6.62
CA GLY A 17 -11.96 -5.95 -6.10
C GLY A 17 -12.88 -7.16 -5.89
N PHE A 18 -14.11 -6.95 -5.42
CA PHE A 18 -15.10 -8.01 -5.30
C PHE A 18 -15.48 -8.58 -6.67
N ASN A 19 -15.77 -7.71 -7.63
CA ASN A 19 -16.19 -8.10 -8.96
C ASN A 19 -15.05 -8.73 -9.78
N ALA A 20 -13.81 -8.34 -9.55
CA ALA A 20 -12.65 -8.91 -10.23
C ALA A 20 -12.38 -10.38 -9.88
N LYS A 21 -13.00 -10.93 -8.83
CA LYS A 21 -12.90 -12.34 -8.45
C LYS A 21 -13.83 -13.28 -9.23
N SER A 22 -14.76 -12.71 -9.99
CA SER A 22 -15.75 -13.48 -10.76
C SER A 22 -15.27 -13.68 -12.20
N ASP A 23 -15.49 -14.84 -12.75
CA ASP A 23 -15.28 -15.18 -14.16
C ASP A 23 -16.48 -14.82 -15.07
N ASN A 24 -17.50 -14.17 -14.51
CA ASN A 24 -18.67 -13.71 -15.22
C ASN A 24 -18.40 -12.41 -15.98
N GLU A 25 -18.70 -12.40 -17.29
CA GLU A 25 -18.44 -11.26 -18.18
C GLU A 25 -19.14 -9.96 -17.73
N ASN A 26 -20.37 -10.05 -17.23
CA ASN A 26 -21.10 -8.86 -16.78
C ASN A 26 -20.48 -8.26 -15.52
N VAL A 27 -20.00 -9.12 -14.62
CA VAL A 27 -19.30 -8.70 -13.40
C VAL A 27 -17.94 -8.09 -13.74
N PHE A 28 -17.26 -8.59 -14.76
CA PHE A 28 -16.03 -7.99 -15.27
C PHE A 28 -16.27 -6.61 -15.89
N LYS A 29 -17.34 -6.45 -16.67
CA LYS A 29 -17.75 -5.13 -17.20
C LYS A 29 -18.03 -4.12 -16.08
N GLU A 30 -18.68 -4.56 -15.01
CA GLU A 30 -18.92 -3.71 -13.83
C GLU A 30 -17.61 -3.33 -13.13
N ALA A 31 -16.67 -4.25 -12.97
CA ALA A 31 -15.35 -3.95 -12.42
C ALA A 31 -14.62 -2.89 -13.25
N LYS A 32 -14.71 -2.98 -14.58
CA LYS A 32 -14.11 -2.01 -15.50
C LYS A 32 -14.73 -0.61 -15.35
N LEU A 33 -16.06 -0.53 -15.24
CA LEU A 33 -16.75 0.76 -14.98
C LEU A 33 -16.30 1.38 -13.65
N ARG A 34 -16.15 0.59 -12.60
CA ARG A 34 -15.63 1.10 -11.31
C ARG A 34 -14.20 1.60 -11.41
N LEU A 35 -13.37 0.98 -12.26
CA LEU A 35 -12.02 1.46 -12.53
C LEU A 35 -12.04 2.80 -13.28
N GLU A 36 -12.94 2.99 -14.22
CA GLU A 36 -13.14 4.26 -14.92
C GLU A 36 -13.57 5.37 -13.96
N ASP A 37 -14.55 5.10 -13.08
CA ASP A 37 -14.98 6.01 -12.01
C ASP A 37 -13.82 6.40 -11.08
N LEU A 38 -13.00 5.43 -10.68
CA LEU A 38 -11.81 5.68 -9.86
C LEU A 38 -10.78 6.55 -10.59
N THR A 39 -10.61 6.31 -11.89
CA THR A 39 -9.69 7.10 -12.71
C THR A 39 -10.17 8.55 -12.84
N ALA A 40 -11.47 8.76 -13.04
CA ALA A 40 -12.09 10.09 -13.08
C ALA A 40 -11.91 10.82 -11.73
N LEU A 41 -12.15 10.13 -10.63
CA LEU A 41 -11.95 10.66 -9.28
C LEU A 41 -10.49 11.06 -9.02
N LEU A 42 -9.53 10.26 -9.47
CA LEU A 42 -8.10 10.57 -9.35
C LEU A 42 -7.69 11.81 -10.17
N ARG A 43 -8.38 12.08 -11.26
CA ARG A 43 -8.21 13.31 -12.07
C ARG A 43 -8.89 14.52 -11.44
N GLY A 44 -9.62 14.35 -10.34
CA GLY A 44 -10.35 15.42 -9.65
C GLY A 44 -11.71 15.70 -10.23
N GLU A 45 -12.22 14.82 -11.08
CA GLU A 45 -13.57 14.88 -11.62
C GLU A 45 -14.59 14.50 -10.53
N SER A 46 -15.78 15.07 -10.59
CA SER A 46 -16.88 14.68 -9.72
C SER A 46 -17.52 13.41 -10.25
N ILE A 47 -17.55 12.36 -9.46
CA ILE A 47 -18.27 11.13 -9.78
C ILE A 47 -19.60 11.08 -9.01
N LEU A 48 -20.62 10.49 -9.64
CA LEU A 48 -21.87 10.18 -8.97
C LEU A 48 -21.62 9.00 -8.03
N VAL A 49 -21.40 9.33 -6.76
CA VAL A 49 -21.34 8.31 -5.71
C VAL A 49 -22.78 7.96 -5.35
N PRO A 50 -23.21 6.68 -5.35
CA PRO A 50 -24.55 6.30 -4.99
C PRO A 50 -24.92 6.86 -3.62
N SER A 51 -26.12 7.47 -3.51
CA SER A 51 -26.59 8.15 -2.31
C SER A 51 -26.86 7.23 -1.11
N ASN A 52 -26.86 5.91 -1.32
CA ASN A 52 -27.00 4.90 -0.28
C ASN A 52 -25.66 4.39 0.27
N ILE A 53 -24.60 5.18 0.11
CA ILE A 53 -23.33 4.92 0.77
C ILE A 53 -23.53 5.27 2.24
N GLU A 54 -23.72 4.26 3.07
CA GLU A 54 -23.62 4.44 4.50
C GLU A 54 -22.24 5.02 4.83
N PRO A 55 -22.21 6.10 5.63
CA PRO A 55 -20.94 6.61 6.13
C PRO A 55 -20.28 5.48 6.91
N GLN A 56 -19.28 4.90 6.35
CA GLN A 56 -18.49 3.84 6.94
C GLN A 56 -17.17 4.40 7.40
N PRO A 57 -16.61 3.83 8.28
CA PRO A 57 -16.87 2.75 9.21
C PRO A 57 -16.24 3.00 10.56
N ASN A 58 -16.49 2.11 11.39
CA ASN A 58 -15.61 1.82 12.50
C ASN A 58 -14.16 1.93 12.06
N GLN A 59 -13.47 2.90 12.61
CA GLN A 59 -12.00 3.00 12.47
C GLN A 59 -11.30 1.74 12.98
N ASN A 60 -12.07 0.76 13.45
CA ASN A 60 -11.66 -0.50 14.05
C ASN A 60 -11.76 -1.70 13.11
N GLU A 61 -12.12 -1.51 11.84
CA GLU A 61 -12.18 -2.62 10.88
C GLU A 61 -10.92 -2.73 10.07
N GLN A 62 -10.51 -3.96 9.78
CA GLN A 62 -9.40 -4.25 8.90
C GLN A 62 -9.67 -3.69 7.50
N VAL A 63 -8.70 -2.96 6.95
CA VAL A 63 -8.76 -2.44 5.57
C VAL A 63 -8.75 -3.59 4.55
N SER A 64 -8.03 -4.67 4.87
CA SER A 64 -7.91 -5.89 4.08
C SER A 64 -7.39 -7.02 4.97
N ASN A 65 -7.56 -8.27 4.54
CA ASN A 65 -6.86 -9.39 5.16
C ASN A 65 -5.34 -9.24 5.01
N ARG A 66 -4.57 -9.80 5.94
CA ARG A 66 -3.10 -9.71 5.97
C ARG A 66 -2.43 -10.22 4.69
N PRO A 67 -2.76 -11.40 4.11
CA PRO A 67 -2.05 -11.92 2.95
C PRO A 67 -1.99 -10.97 1.74
N PRO A 68 -3.09 -10.33 1.28
CA PRO A 68 -3.01 -9.35 0.20
C PRO A 68 -2.10 -8.16 0.51
N LEU A 69 -2.03 -7.71 1.77
CA LEU A 69 -1.13 -6.63 2.18
C LEU A 69 0.33 -7.07 2.09
N MET A 70 0.64 -8.29 2.54
CA MET A 70 1.99 -8.86 2.46
C MET A 70 2.43 -9.01 1.00
N TRP A 71 1.59 -9.53 0.10
CA TRP A 71 1.90 -9.61 -1.33
C TRP A 71 2.16 -8.23 -1.94
N ARG A 72 1.41 -7.20 -1.51
CA ARG A 72 1.63 -5.84 -2.00
C ARG A 72 2.94 -5.25 -1.48
N LEU A 73 3.31 -5.53 -0.24
CA LEU A 73 4.58 -5.13 0.36
C LEU A 73 5.76 -5.83 -0.31
N GLU A 74 5.69 -7.15 -0.47
CA GLU A 74 6.69 -7.97 -1.16
C GLU A 74 6.93 -7.46 -2.59
N ARG A 75 5.87 -7.26 -3.36
CA ARG A 75 5.97 -6.72 -4.71
C ARG A 75 6.58 -5.32 -4.76
N ALA A 76 6.26 -4.46 -3.79
CA ALA A 76 6.84 -3.13 -3.71
C ALA A 76 8.35 -3.18 -3.46
N HIS A 77 8.77 -4.06 -2.56
CA HIS A 77 10.18 -4.21 -2.19
C HIS A 77 10.95 -5.01 -3.24
N ASP A 78 10.60 -6.29 -3.46
CA ASP A 78 11.44 -7.24 -4.20
C ASP A 78 11.43 -6.96 -5.71
N ASP A 79 10.26 -6.70 -6.30
CA ASP A 79 10.15 -6.48 -7.75
C ASP A 79 10.55 -5.05 -8.16
N ARG A 80 10.55 -4.08 -7.22
CA ARG A 80 10.69 -2.67 -7.56
C ARG A 80 11.77 -1.97 -6.76
N LEU A 81 11.58 -1.70 -5.47
CA LEU A 81 12.49 -0.84 -4.71
C LEU A 81 13.90 -1.40 -4.65
N ALA A 82 14.07 -2.70 -4.36
CA ALA A 82 15.38 -3.34 -4.34
C ALA A 82 16.08 -3.26 -5.70
N VAL A 83 15.34 -3.46 -6.79
CA VAL A 83 15.87 -3.37 -8.16
C VAL A 83 16.21 -1.93 -8.53
N TRP A 84 15.33 -0.98 -8.21
CA TRP A 84 15.52 0.41 -8.60
C TRP A 84 16.58 1.13 -7.80
N THR A 85 16.87 0.69 -6.58
CA THR A 85 17.92 1.28 -5.73
C THR A 85 19.27 0.58 -5.85
N ALA A 86 19.38 -0.49 -6.65
CA ALA A 86 20.58 -1.28 -6.80
C ALA A 86 21.78 -0.49 -7.41
N ASN A 87 21.50 0.51 -8.24
CA ASN A 87 22.52 1.38 -8.84
C ASN A 87 21.93 2.72 -9.29
N ALA A 88 22.82 3.70 -9.51
CA ALA A 88 22.42 5.06 -9.89
C ALA A 88 21.63 5.13 -11.21
N GLY A 89 21.91 4.26 -12.18
CA GLY A 89 21.21 4.23 -13.46
C GLY A 89 19.75 3.83 -13.30
N GLN A 90 19.48 2.76 -12.54
CA GLN A 90 18.13 2.33 -12.24
C GLN A 90 17.39 3.34 -11.35
N PHE A 91 18.08 3.85 -10.33
CA PHE A 91 17.50 4.82 -9.41
C PHE A 91 17.01 6.07 -10.13
N ASN A 92 17.84 6.68 -10.97
CA ASN A 92 17.51 7.90 -11.69
C ASN A 92 16.35 7.72 -12.71
N LYS A 93 16.26 6.53 -13.31
CA LYS A 93 15.14 6.20 -14.23
C LYS A 93 13.80 6.03 -13.51
N ASN A 94 13.82 5.66 -12.23
CA ASN A 94 12.63 5.22 -11.50
C ASN A 94 12.26 6.11 -10.31
N LEU A 95 12.78 7.35 -10.23
CA LEU A 95 12.56 8.25 -9.08
C LEU A 95 11.08 8.39 -8.69
N ALA A 96 10.20 8.65 -9.66
CA ALA A 96 8.77 8.81 -9.39
C ALA A 96 8.13 7.50 -8.90
N GLY A 97 8.52 6.37 -9.51
CA GLY A 97 8.06 5.04 -9.09
C GLY A 97 8.58 4.67 -7.70
N ALA A 98 9.86 4.91 -7.42
CA ALA A 98 10.47 4.63 -6.14
C ALA A 98 9.82 5.46 -5.01
N ARG A 99 9.53 6.73 -5.27
CA ARG A 99 8.76 7.57 -4.34
C ARG A 99 7.38 6.97 -4.06
N HIS A 100 6.64 6.63 -5.10
CA HIS A 100 5.30 6.06 -4.99
C HIS A 100 5.29 4.75 -4.20
N GLU A 101 6.23 3.84 -4.48
CA GLU A 101 6.31 2.58 -3.76
C GLU A 101 6.73 2.78 -2.29
N ALA A 102 7.66 3.67 -2.02
CA ALA A 102 8.04 4.01 -0.65
C ALA A 102 6.87 4.57 0.16
N GLU A 103 6.11 5.51 -0.40
CA GLU A 103 4.89 6.05 0.22
C GLU A 103 3.84 4.96 0.44
N THR A 104 3.68 4.05 -0.52
CA THR A 104 2.76 2.89 -0.40
C THR A 104 3.18 1.95 0.72
N VAL A 105 4.47 1.59 0.80
CA VAL A 105 4.98 0.75 1.88
C VAL A 105 4.80 1.41 3.24
N ALA A 106 5.09 2.71 3.36
CA ALA A 106 4.90 3.44 4.61
C ALA A 106 3.42 3.43 5.07
N ALA A 107 2.48 3.60 4.13
CA ALA A 107 1.05 3.54 4.41
C ALA A 107 0.59 2.12 4.82
N LEU A 108 1.06 1.09 4.13
CA LEU A 108 0.73 -0.30 4.45
C LEU A 108 1.34 -0.71 5.79
N ALA A 109 2.56 -0.31 6.08
CA ALA A 109 3.20 -0.54 7.38
C ALA A 109 2.43 0.13 8.53
N GLN A 110 1.82 1.29 8.30
CA GLN A 110 0.92 1.91 9.26
C GLN A 110 -0.39 1.12 9.42
N ILE A 111 -0.94 0.60 8.33
CA ILE A 111 -2.19 -0.17 8.34
C ILE A 111 -2.05 -1.44 9.17
N ILE A 112 -0.98 -2.20 9.00
CA ILE A 112 -0.77 -3.47 9.73
C ILE A 112 -0.55 -3.29 11.23
N GLN A 113 -0.31 -2.08 11.71
CA GLN A 113 -0.24 -1.74 13.15
C GLN A 113 -1.64 -1.58 13.79
N HIS A 114 -2.71 -1.64 12.98
CA HIS A 114 -4.05 -1.43 13.50
C HIS A 114 -4.47 -2.59 14.44
N PRO A 115 -5.10 -2.31 15.61
CA PRO A 115 -5.46 -3.33 16.62
C PRO A 115 -6.35 -4.48 16.12
N SER A 116 -6.99 -4.35 14.94
CA SER A 116 -7.79 -5.41 14.35
C SER A 116 -6.97 -6.52 13.67
N TYR A 117 -5.67 -6.33 13.49
CA TYR A 117 -4.80 -7.38 12.96
C TYR A 117 -4.29 -8.28 14.07
N THR A 118 -4.21 -9.58 13.80
CA THR A 118 -3.58 -10.55 14.68
C THR A 118 -2.15 -10.09 15.00
N ASP A 119 -1.71 -10.27 16.22
CA ASP A 119 -0.40 -9.87 16.76
C ASP A 119 -0.17 -8.35 16.91
N ALA A 120 -1.15 -7.50 16.57
CA ALA A 120 -1.02 -6.05 16.73
C ALA A 120 -1.03 -5.58 18.21
N ASP A 121 -1.29 -6.46 19.14
CA ASP A 121 -1.12 -6.29 20.59
C ASP A 121 0.30 -6.64 21.07
N SER A 122 1.12 -7.29 20.23
CA SER A 122 2.51 -7.60 20.53
C SER A 122 3.42 -6.41 20.28
N GLU A 123 4.22 -6.05 21.29
CA GLU A 123 5.18 -4.94 21.19
C GLU A 123 6.20 -5.17 20.06
N SER A 124 6.78 -6.37 19.97
CA SER A 124 7.77 -6.69 18.93
C SER A 124 7.17 -6.65 17.52
N TYR A 125 5.92 -7.09 17.33
CA TYR A 125 5.25 -6.94 16.04
C TYR A 125 5.11 -5.47 15.63
N ILE A 126 4.68 -4.64 16.57
CA ILE A 126 4.54 -3.19 16.34
C ILE A 126 5.90 -2.54 16.07
N GLU A 127 6.97 -2.96 16.75
CA GLU A 127 8.33 -2.46 16.50
C GLU A 127 8.80 -2.81 15.08
N TYR A 128 8.58 -4.03 14.60
CA TYR A 128 8.92 -4.41 13.22
C TYR A 128 8.12 -3.62 12.19
N ALA A 129 6.83 -3.43 12.41
CA ALA A 129 6.00 -2.62 11.51
C ALA A 129 6.43 -1.14 11.50
N LYS A 130 6.79 -0.57 12.64
CA LYS A 130 7.37 0.78 12.73
C LYS A 130 8.74 0.88 12.06
N ALA A 131 9.59 -0.13 12.21
CA ALA A 131 10.88 -0.18 11.53
C ALA A 131 10.71 -0.19 10.01
N LEU A 132 9.77 -0.99 9.49
CA LEU A 132 9.42 -1.00 8.07
C LEU A 132 8.90 0.37 7.61
N GLN A 133 8.00 0.98 8.38
CA GLN A 133 7.47 2.31 8.07
C GLN A 133 8.57 3.37 8.03
N LYS A 134 9.46 3.36 9.02
CA LYS A 134 10.59 4.29 9.09
C LYS A 134 11.50 4.13 7.87
N ALA A 135 11.91 2.91 7.53
CA ALA A 135 12.76 2.64 6.40
C ALA A 135 12.13 3.11 5.07
N ALA A 136 10.82 2.93 4.92
CA ALA A 136 10.08 3.42 3.75
C ALA A 136 10.08 4.95 3.66
N LEU A 137 9.91 5.65 4.77
CA LEU A 137 9.98 7.12 4.83
C LEU A 137 11.41 7.63 4.58
N ASP A 138 12.42 6.90 5.03
CA ASP A 138 13.83 7.22 4.78
C ASP A 138 14.15 7.05 3.27
N LEU A 139 13.64 5.99 2.63
CA LEU A 139 13.76 5.81 1.18
C LEU A 139 13.09 6.95 0.42
N ARG A 140 11.87 7.35 0.80
CA ARG A 140 11.20 8.50 0.20
C ARG A 140 12.06 9.77 0.27
N ARG A 141 12.66 10.05 1.43
CA ARG A 141 13.56 11.21 1.60
C ARG A 141 14.80 11.10 0.71
N ALA A 142 15.41 9.92 0.62
CA ALA A 142 16.56 9.68 -0.24
C ALA A 142 16.22 9.92 -1.72
N VAL A 143 15.01 9.53 -2.16
CA VAL A 143 14.52 9.81 -3.53
C VAL A 143 14.36 11.31 -3.75
N GLU A 144 13.78 12.06 -2.80
CA GLU A 144 13.62 13.51 -2.90
C GLU A 144 14.99 14.23 -2.99
N GLN A 145 16.00 13.70 -2.30
CA GLN A 145 17.37 14.19 -2.31
C GLN A 145 18.21 13.64 -3.47
N LYS A 146 17.67 12.70 -4.24
CA LYS A 146 18.37 11.94 -5.28
C LYS A 146 19.63 11.22 -4.78
N ASP A 147 19.61 10.79 -3.52
CA ASP A 147 20.71 10.07 -2.88
C ASP A 147 20.52 8.56 -3.06
N VAL A 148 21.24 8.00 -4.03
CA VAL A 148 21.18 6.56 -4.35
C VAL A 148 21.76 5.69 -3.23
N ALA A 149 22.77 6.16 -2.52
CA ALA A 149 23.39 5.40 -1.43
C ALA A 149 22.43 5.29 -0.23
N ALA A 150 21.84 6.40 0.17
CA ALA A 150 20.81 6.42 1.21
C ALA A 150 19.58 5.60 0.83
N ALA A 151 19.15 5.64 -0.46
CA ALA A 151 18.04 4.83 -0.95
C ALA A 151 18.33 3.33 -0.88
N GLY A 152 19.53 2.91 -1.27
CA GLY A 152 19.97 1.51 -1.16
C GLY A 152 20.02 1.02 0.29
N THR A 153 20.54 1.85 1.21
CA THR A 153 20.55 1.56 2.65
C THR A 153 19.11 1.38 3.17
N ALA A 154 18.21 2.31 2.85
CA ALA A 154 16.84 2.26 3.29
C ALA A 154 16.09 1.03 2.73
N ALA A 155 16.34 0.64 1.48
CA ALA A 155 15.77 -0.60 0.91
C ALA A 155 16.29 -1.85 1.65
N GLY A 156 17.54 -1.88 2.03
CA GLY A 156 18.12 -2.94 2.87
C GLY A 156 17.48 -3.00 4.27
N ASP A 157 17.24 -1.85 4.88
CA ASP A 157 16.56 -1.77 6.20
C ASP A 157 15.10 -2.24 6.12
N MET A 158 14.40 -1.96 5.01
CA MET A 158 13.07 -2.49 4.75
C MET A 158 13.08 -4.02 4.70
N LYS A 159 14.03 -4.61 3.94
CA LYS A 159 14.19 -6.07 3.86
C LYS A 159 14.43 -6.68 5.24
N LYS A 160 15.32 -6.09 6.02
CA LYS A 160 15.64 -6.54 7.37
C LYS A 160 14.41 -6.49 8.30
N ALA A 161 13.61 -5.43 8.22
CA ALA A 161 12.37 -5.34 9.01
C ALA A 161 11.36 -6.43 8.62
N CYS A 162 11.22 -6.72 7.31
CA CYS A 162 10.38 -7.81 6.81
C CYS A 162 10.86 -9.17 7.31
N ASP A 163 12.15 -9.47 7.18
CA ASP A 163 12.72 -10.76 7.56
C ASP A 163 12.60 -11.01 9.06
N ASN A 164 12.89 -10.01 9.89
CA ASN A 164 12.78 -10.13 11.35
C ASN A 164 11.33 -10.38 11.77
N CYS A 165 10.38 -9.65 11.20
CA CYS A 165 8.96 -9.87 11.48
C CYS A 165 8.51 -11.27 11.05
N HIS A 166 8.95 -11.73 9.88
CA HIS A 166 8.57 -13.04 9.37
C HIS A 166 9.21 -14.20 10.11
N LEU A 167 10.34 -14.02 10.77
CA LEU A 167 10.91 -15.04 11.66
C LEU A 167 9.98 -15.34 12.84
N ASP A 168 9.33 -14.32 13.39
CA ASP A 168 8.51 -14.45 14.58
C ASP A 168 7.01 -14.69 14.26
N TYR A 169 6.50 -14.16 13.13
CA TYR A 169 5.06 -14.03 12.87
C TYR A 169 4.58 -14.62 11.54
N ARG A 170 5.43 -15.30 10.74
CA ARG A 170 5.02 -15.86 9.42
C ARG A 170 4.22 -17.15 9.51
N GLY A 171 4.01 -17.73 10.64
CA GLY A 171 3.38 -19.05 10.84
C GLY A 171 2.01 -19.03 11.51
N GLY A 172 1.45 -17.87 11.74
CA GLY A 172 0.15 -17.69 12.39
C GLY A 172 -1.01 -17.61 11.41
#